data_78dc9ef9ce7d0994e9b08b8daf214b90
#
_entry.id   78dc9ef9ce7d0994e9b08b8daf214b90
#
_cell.length_a   1.000
_cell.length_b   1.000
_cell.length_c   1.000
_cell.angle_alpha   90.00
_cell.angle_beta   90.00
_cell.angle_gamma   90.00
#
_symmetry.space_group_name_H-M   'P 1'
#
loop_
_entity.id
_entity.type
_entity.pdbx_description
1 polymer ?
#
loop_
_entity_poly.entity_id
_entity_poly.type
_entity_poly.pdbx_seq_one_letter_code
_entity_poly.pdbx_strand_id
1 'polypeptide(L)'
;MQNDMDKTQFFCEYYKQWIEIYKRGAIREATMAKYLMTQKWLEKLIPELKVEELTRTAYQQLLNDYAKEHERQTTLDFHHQLKGAILDALDE
;
A
#
# COMPACT_ATOMS: atom_id res chain seq x y z
N MET A 1 8.68 13.20 18.24
CA MET A 1 8.20 12.73 17.94
C MET A 1 8.24 11.88 17.26
N GLN A 2 7.98 11.34 17.01
CA GLN A 2 8.05 10.56 16.45
C GLN A 2 7.37 10.23 15.62
N ASN A 3 7.04 10.19 15.20
CA ASN A 3 6.43 9.92 14.33
C ASN A 3 6.66 9.07 13.58
N ASP A 4 7.14 8.73 13.81
CA ASP A 4 7.67 7.93 12.97
C ASP A 4 6.96 6.74 12.70
N MET A 5 7.23 6.08 11.65
CA MET A 5 6.61 4.86 11.31
C MET A 5 6.96 3.79 12.29
N ASP A 6 5.96 3.15 12.84
CA ASP A 6 6.16 2.00 13.70
C ASP A 6 6.15 0.76 12.81
N LYS A 7 7.28 0.07 12.71
CA LYS A 7 7.38 -1.09 11.83
C LYS A 7 6.63 -2.31 12.33
N THR A 8 6.13 -2.26 13.57
CA THR A 8 5.24 -3.31 14.05
C THR A 8 3.79 -3.02 13.71
N GLN A 9 3.53 -1.86 13.11
CA GLN A 9 2.21 -1.49 12.64
C GLN A 9 1.81 -2.35 11.44
N PHE A 10 0.52 -2.61 11.28
CA PHE A 10 0.04 -3.31 10.09
C PHE A 10 0.31 -2.44 8.87
N PHE A 11 0.72 -3.07 7.78
CA PHE A 11 1.04 -2.33 6.56
C PHE A 11 -0.17 -1.59 6.02
N CYS A 12 -1.36 -2.17 6.09
CA CYS A 12 -2.55 -1.48 5.59
C CYS A 12 -2.85 -0.21 6.40
N GLU A 13 -2.54 -0.19 7.69
CA GLU A 13 -2.70 1.03 8.48
C GLU A 13 -1.65 2.06 8.13
N TYR A 14 -0.42 1.62 7.93
CA TYR A 14 0.64 2.51 7.49
C TYR A 14 0.28 3.15 6.14
N TYR A 15 -0.22 2.35 5.21
CA TYR A 15 -0.59 2.85 3.89
C TYR A 15 -1.70 3.89 3.98
N LYS A 16 -2.68 3.65 4.83
CA LYS A 16 -3.77 4.60 5.04
C LYS A 16 -3.23 5.95 5.53
N GLN A 17 -2.32 5.92 6.49
CA GLN A 17 -1.71 7.14 7.00
C GLN A 17 -0.88 7.83 5.93
N TRP A 18 -0.14 7.03 5.14
CA TRP A 18 0.69 7.56 4.07
C TRP A 18 -0.15 8.31 3.05
N ILE A 19 -1.30 7.75 2.67
CA ILE A 19 -2.21 8.42 1.73
C ILE A 19 -2.67 9.75 2.31
N GLU A 20 -3.06 9.77 3.58
CA GLU A 20 -3.57 10.98 4.20
C GLU A 20 -2.50 12.07 4.24
N ILE A 21 -1.26 11.69 4.51
CA ILE A 21 -0.18 12.66 4.65
C ILE A 21 0.28 13.18 3.30
N TYR A 22 0.47 12.30 2.33
CA TYR A 22 1.15 12.66 1.09
C TYR A 22 0.24 12.84 -0.11
N LYS A 23 -0.96 12.30 -0.10
CA LYS A 23 -1.80 12.32 -1.28
C LYS A 23 -3.07 13.15 -1.15
N ARG A 24 -3.68 13.14 0.03
CA ARG A 24 -4.92 13.88 0.18
C ARG A 24 -4.67 15.36 -0.02
N GLY A 25 -5.47 15.96 -0.90
CA GLY A 25 -5.33 17.37 -1.22
C GLY A 25 -4.26 17.69 -2.25
N ALA A 26 -3.39 16.71 -2.56
CA ALA A 26 -2.31 16.91 -3.52
C ALA A 26 -2.63 16.31 -4.88
N ILE A 27 -3.65 15.51 -4.98
CA ILE A 27 -4.01 14.83 -6.23
C ILE A 27 -5.51 14.96 -6.45
N ARG A 28 -5.93 14.67 -7.68
CA ARG A 28 -7.35 14.76 -8.03
C ARG A 28 -8.15 13.67 -7.34
N GLU A 29 -9.44 13.92 -7.18
CA GLU A 29 -10.32 12.97 -6.54
C GLU A 29 -10.35 11.61 -7.23
N ALA A 30 -10.31 11.63 -8.58
CA ALA A 30 -10.32 10.38 -9.33
C ALA A 30 -9.08 9.54 -9.01
N THR A 31 -7.93 10.20 -8.89
CA THR A 31 -6.69 9.50 -8.55
C THR A 31 -6.72 9.05 -7.09
N MET A 32 -7.27 9.89 -6.21
CA MET A 32 -7.39 9.53 -4.80
C MET A 32 -8.25 8.28 -4.64
N ALA A 33 -9.31 8.15 -5.45
CA ALA A 33 -10.17 6.98 -5.39
C ALA A 33 -9.38 5.69 -5.69
N LYS A 34 -8.39 5.77 -6.58
CA LYS A 34 -7.56 4.61 -6.87
C LYS A 34 -6.72 4.20 -5.67
N TYR A 35 -6.16 5.19 -4.96
CA TYR A 35 -5.39 4.89 -3.76
C TYR A 35 -6.28 4.29 -2.67
N LEU A 36 -7.50 4.79 -2.53
CA LEU A 36 -8.43 4.26 -1.55
C LEU A 36 -8.86 2.83 -1.90
N MET A 37 -9.02 2.54 -3.19
CA MET A 37 -9.33 1.18 -3.62
C MET A 37 -8.17 0.25 -3.30
N THR A 38 -6.94 0.71 -3.53
CA THR A 38 -5.74 -0.07 -3.17
C THR A 38 -5.74 -0.36 -1.67
N GLN A 39 -6.09 0.63 -0.85
CA GLN A 39 -6.18 0.45 0.60
C GLN A 39 -7.16 -0.67 0.95
N LYS A 40 -8.32 -0.68 0.31
CA LYS A 40 -9.32 -1.72 0.58
C LYS A 40 -8.81 -3.10 0.25
N TRP A 41 -8.06 -3.22 -0.86
CA TRP A 41 -7.51 -4.52 -1.24
C TRP A 41 -6.42 -4.97 -0.29
N LEU A 42 -5.62 -4.04 0.25
CA LEU A 42 -4.65 -4.39 1.27
C LEU A 42 -5.35 -4.94 2.51
N GLU A 43 -6.45 -4.31 2.91
CA GLU A 43 -7.21 -4.78 4.06
C GLU A 43 -7.81 -6.15 3.84
N LYS A 44 -8.11 -6.48 2.57
CA LYS A 44 -8.67 -7.77 2.23
C LYS A 44 -7.63 -8.85 2.14
N LEU A 45 -6.48 -8.55 1.54
CA LEU A 45 -5.47 -9.56 1.22
C LEU A 45 -4.42 -9.73 2.31
N ILE A 46 -4.03 -8.65 2.96
CA ILE A 46 -2.97 -8.70 3.97
C ILE A 46 -3.35 -7.86 5.20
N PRO A 47 -4.51 -8.16 5.82
CA PRO A 47 -5.00 -7.30 6.92
C PRO A 47 -4.08 -7.27 8.13
N GLU A 48 -3.29 -8.31 8.34
CA GLU A 48 -2.47 -8.42 9.54
C GLU A 48 -0.97 -8.48 9.25
N LEU A 49 -0.58 -8.19 8.01
CA LEU A 49 0.84 -8.16 7.68
C LEU A 49 1.45 -6.87 8.21
N LYS A 50 2.49 -6.99 9.02
CA LYS A 50 3.16 -5.83 9.58
C LYS A 50 4.15 -5.26 8.58
N VAL A 51 4.47 -3.97 8.73
CA VAL A 51 5.42 -3.31 7.85
C VAL A 51 6.75 -4.08 7.81
N GLU A 52 7.22 -4.51 8.99
CA GLU A 52 8.50 -5.24 9.05
C GLU A 52 8.45 -6.60 8.38
N GLU A 53 7.24 -7.12 8.12
CA GLU A 53 7.07 -8.42 7.48
C GLU A 53 6.93 -8.32 5.96
N LEU A 54 6.93 -7.11 5.44
CA LEU A 54 6.75 -6.92 4.00
C LEU A 54 8.09 -7.10 3.29
N THR A 55 8.46 -8.35 3.09
CA THR A 55 9.67 -8.70 2.36
C THR A 55 9.37 -8.73 0.88
N ARG A 56 10.43 -8.90 0.07
CA ARG A 56 10.25 -9.04 -1.37
C ARG A 56 9.31 -10.20 -1.70
N THR A 57 9.49 -11.32 -1.01
CA THR A 57 8.65 -12.50 -1.24
C THR A 57 7.21 -12.23 -0.85
N ALA A 58 6.98 -11.59 0.30
CA ALA A 58 5.63 -11.27 0.74
C ALA A 58 4.97 -10.31 -0.25
N TYR A 59 5.71 -9.34 -0.78
CA TYR A 59 5.16 -8.41 -1.74
C TYR A 59 4.81 -9.10 -3.05
N GLN A 60 5.69 -9.99 -3.51
CA GLN A 60 5.40 -10.74 -4.75
C GLN A 60 4.15 -11.59 -4.57
N GLN A 61 3.99 -12.21 -3.40
CA GLN A 61 2.80 -13.00 -3.12
C GLN A 61 1.55 -12.13 -3.13
N LEU A 62 1.64 -10.93 -2.58
CA LEU A 62 0.53 -9.98 -2.61
C LEU A 62 0.13 -9.67 -4.06
N LEU A 63 1.11 -9.39 -4.91
CA LEU A 63 0.83 -9.11 -6.32
C LEU A 63 0.20 -10.30 -7.01
N ASN A 64 0.68 -11.51 -6.72
CA ASN A 64 0.12 -12.71 -7.31
C ASN A 64 -1.33 -12.91 -6.89
N ASP A 65 -1.62 -12.67 -5.61
CA ASP A 65 -2.99 -12.82 -5.10
C ASP A 65 -3.92 -11.80 -5.72
N TYR A 66 -3.45 -10.57 -5.87
CA TYR A 66 -4.24 -9.51 -6.50
C TYR A 66 -4.50 -9.86 -7.98
N ALA A 67 -3.49 -10.39 -8.66
CA ALA A 67 -3.58 -10.70 -10.08
C ALA A 67 -4.58 -11.81 -10.37
N LYS A 68 -4.91 -12.64 -9.39
CA LYS A 68 -5.88 -13.71 -9.60
C LYS A 68 -7.26 -13.18 -9.97
N GLU A 69 -7.57 -11.95 -9.55
CA GLU A 69 -8.89 -11.37 -9.78
C GLU A 69 -8.83 -10.09 -10.61
N HIS A 70 -7.67 -9.78 -11.20
CA HIS A 70 -7.50 -8.52 -11.92
C HIS A 70 -6.68 -8.71 -13.16
N GLU A 71 -6.90 -7.83 -14.15
CA GLU A 71 -6.13 -7.85 -15.38
C GLU A 71 -4.72 -7.35 -15.11
N ARG A 72 -3.86 -7.61 -16.08
CA ARG A 72 -2.45 -7.23 -15.99
C ARG A 72 -2.27 -5.73 -15.75
N GLN A 73 -3.00 -4.91 -16.53
CA GLN A 73 -2.87 -3.46 -16.39
C GLN A 73 -3.33 -2.98 -15.01
N THR A 74 -4.43 -3.56 -14.52
CA THR A 74 -4.94 -3.20 -13.20
C THR A 74 -3.93 -3.59 -12.13
N THR A 75 -3.27 -4.74 -12.29
CA THR A 75 -2.26 -5.19 -11.34
C THR A 75 -1.04 -4.26 -11.36
N LEU A 76 -0.65 -3.76 -12.54
CA LEU A 76 0.44 -2.80 -12.64
C LEU A 76 0.08 -1.48 -11.93
N ASP A 77 -1.17 -1.04 -12.09
CA ASP A 77 -1.62 0.17 -11.42
C ASP A 77 -1.57 0.01 -9.91
N PHE A 78 -1.98 -1.15 -9.42
CA PHE A 78 -1.92 -1.49 -8.01
C PHE A 78 -0.47 -1.40 -7.50
N HIS A 79 0.45 -1.99 -8.26
CA HIS A 79 1.88 -1.95 -7.92
C HIS A 79 2.39 -0.50 -7.88
N HIS A 80 2.02 0.31 -8.88
CA HIS A 80 2.48 1.70 -8.94
C HIS A 80 1.98 2.50 -7.76
N GLN A 81 0.75 2.25 -7.32
CA GLN A 81 0.17 2.98 -6.21
C GLN A 81 0.78 2.59 -4.88
N LEU A 82 1.36 1.40 -4.79
CA LEU A 82 2.02 0.94 -3.57
C LEU A 82 3.49 1.33 -3.51
N LYS A 83 4.11 1.46 -4.68
CA LYS A 83 5.56 1.62 -4.76
C LYS A 83 6.09 2.78 -3.93
N GLY A 84 5.44 3.94 -4.00
CA GLY A 84 5.90 5.10 -3.26
C GLY A 84 5.89 4.88 -1.76
N ALA A 85 4.81 4.28 -1.27
CA ALA A 85 4.68 4.03 0.16
C ALA A 85 5.71 3.02 0.64
N ILE A 86 5.98 1.99 -0.19
CA ILE A 86 6.95 0.97 0.16
C ILE A 86 8.36 1.57 0.22
N LEU A 87 8.70 2.41 -0.76
CA LEU A 87 10.01 3.04 -0.77
C LEU A 87 10.19 3.96 0.44
N ASP A 88 9.14 4.71 0.79
CA ASP A 88 9.21 5.57 1.96
C ASP A 88 9.36 4.74 3.24
N ALA A 89 8.70 3.59 3.30
CA ALA A 89 8.81 2.71 4.46
C ALA A 89 10.24 2.19 4.61
N LEU A 90 10.91 1.90 3.50
CA LEU A 90 12.28 1.39 3.55
C LEU A 90 13.27 2.47 3.98
N ASP A 91 12.96 3.74 3.69
CA ASP A 91 13.84 4.84 4.04
C ASP A 91 13.72 5.24 5.51
N GLU A 92 12.73 4.77 6.20
CA GLU A 92 12.54 5.07 7.61
C GLU A 92 12.94 3.90 8.50
#